data_862931e8cededb68611fe10f04bf2fc6
#
_entry.id   862931e8cededb68611fe10f04bf2fc6
#
_cell.length_a   1.000
_cell.length_b   1.000
_cell.length_c   1.000
_cell.angle_alpha   90.00
_cell.angle_beta   90.00
_cell.angle_gamma   90.00
#
_symmetry.space_group_name_H-M   'P 1'
#
loop_
_entity.id
_entity.type
_entity.pdbx_description
1 polymer ?
#
loop_
_entity_poly.entity_id
_entity_poly.type
_entity_poly.pdbx_seq_one_letter_code
_entity_poly.pdbx_strand_id
1 'polypeptide(L)'
;MLYENIKKLVEYGIQTGLTPECEKIYTTNLLLELFQEDSYEDVEIDSSSIELEAVLEGLLDEAVKRGIIEDSIGFRDLFDTKIMNCLVPRPAQVQKTFAEKYEESPEAATEYFYKLSQDSNYIRRYRVKKDMKWKVDSPYGKIDITINLSKPEKDPKAIAAARNAKNTAYPKCLLCMENEGYAGRLDHPARENHRIIPIEIAGGKWGFQYSPYVYLSLIHI
;
A
#
# COMPACT_ATOMS: atom_id res chain seq x y z
N MET A 1 14.35 18.95 3.16
CA MET A 1 13.56 18.00 2.36
C MET A 1 13.00 16.84 3.18
N LEU A 2 13.76 16.12 4.05
CA LEU A 2 13.21 15.00 4.80
C LEU A 2 12.02 15.41 5.70
N TYR A 3 12.21 16.35 6.61
CA TYR A 3 11.18 16.79 7.55
C TYR A 3 9.95 17.40 6.87
N GLU A 4 10.17 18.11 5.77
CA GLU A 4 9.09 18.64 4.94
C GLU A 4 8.22 17.51 4.34
N ASN A 5 8.86 16.47 3.77
CA ASN A 5 8.14 15.31 3.22
C ASN A 5 7.46 14.48 4.30
N ILE A 6 8.10 14.29 5.47
CA ILE A 6 7.46 13.66 6.63
C ILE A 6 6.22 14.44 7.05
N LYS A 7 6.32 15.76 7.20
CA LYS A 7 5.19 16.60 7.58
C LYS A 7 4.06 16.55 6.55
N LYS A 8 4.39 16.67 5.25
CA LYS A 8 3.40 16.52 4.16
C LYS A 8 2.71 15.17 4.20
N LEU A 9 3.46 14.10 4.44
CA LEU A 9 2.90 12.76 4.50
C LEU A 9 1.94 12.59 5.69
N VAL A 10 2.28 13.10 6.86
CA VAL A 10 1.42 13.07 8.06
C VAL A 10 0.14 13.89 7.82
N GLU A 11 0.26 15.09 7.24
CA GLU A 11 -0.92 15.90 6.87
C GLU A 11 -1.79 15.19 5.82
N TYR A 12 -1.19 14.51 4.85
CA TYR A 12 -1.92 13.66 3.92
C TYR A 12 -2.71 12.57 4.66
N GLY A 13 -2.08 11.89 5.63
CA GLY A 13 -2.74 10.87 6.46
C GLY A 13 -3.96 11.41 7.20
N ILE A 14 -3.85 12.63 7.75
CA ILE A 14 -4.95 13.31 8.44
C ILE A 14 -6.06 13.69 7.46
N GLN A 15 -5.73 14.35 6.34
CA GLN A 15 -6.70 14.78 5.33
C GLN A 15 -7.48 13.63 4.70
N THR A 16 -6.85 12.48 4.52
CA THR A 16 -7.50 11.28 3.98
C THR A 16 -8.24 10.45 5.01
N GLY A 17 -8.02 10.72 6.30
CA GLY A 17 -8.59 9.95 7.42
C GLY A 17 -7.88 8.63 7.70
N LEU A 18 -6.68 8.41 7.16
CA LEU A 18 -5.82 7.27 7.51
C LEU A 18 -5.29 7.40 8.94
N THR A 19 -4.92 8.60 9.32
CA THR A 19 -4.33 8.93 10.62
C THR A 19 -5.24 9.90 11.35
N PRO A 20 -5.74 9.58 12.56
CA PRO A 20 -6.46 10.54 13.38
C PRO A 20 -5.56 11.71 13.79
N GLU A 21 -6.10 12.92 13.92
CA GLU A 21 -5.33 14.11 14.34
C GLU A 21 -4.59 13.89 15.69
N CYS A 22 -5.19 13.13 16.61
CA CYS A 22 -4.57 12.82 17.89
C CYS A 22 -3.34 11.89 17.78
N GLU A 23 -3.15 11.21 16.65
CA GLU A 23 -2.00 10.34 16.39
C GLU A 23 -0.90 11.04 15.56
N LYS A 24 -1.04 12.33 15.28
CA LYS A 24 -0.08 13.13 14.49
C LYS A 24 1.36 12.96 14.97
N ILE A 25 1.61 13.18 16.26
CA ILE A 25 2.94 13.08 16.86
C ILE A 25 3.45 11.65 16.80
N TYR A 26 2.60 10.68 17.14
CA TYR A 26 2.95 9.27 17.12
C TYR A 26 3.39 8.82 15.71
N THR A 27 2.62 9.17 14.70
CA THR A 27 2.92 8.86 13.29
C THR A 27 4.20 9.55 12.82
N THR A 28 4.43 10.81 13.22
CA THR A 28 5.68 11.51 12.93
C THR A 28 6.86 10.75 13.52
N ASN A 29 6.78 10.31 14.77
CA ASN A 29 7.86 9.58 15.45
C ASN A 29 8.14 8.22 14.79
N LEU A 30 7.12 7.48 14.32
CA LEU A 30 7.32 6.25 13.57
C LEU A 30 8.08 6.49 12.25
N LEU A 31 7.77 7.59 11.56
CA LEU A 31 8.49 7.96 10.35
C LEU A 31 9.94 8.37 10.65
N LEU A 32 10.19 9.13 11.71
CA LEU A 32 11.55 9.47 12.15
C LEU A 32 12.37 8.21 12.46
N GLU A 33 11.80 7.27 13.20
CA GLU A 33 12.45 5.98 13.50
C GLU A 33 12.81 5.23 12.20
N LEU A 34 11.90 5.20 11.22
CA LEU A 34 12.11 4.54 9.94
C LEU A 34 13.28 5.15 9.15
N PHE A 35 13.50 6.47 9.29
CA PHE A 35 14.60 7.21 8.69
C PHE A 35 15.85 7.33 9.58
N GLN A 36 15.83 6.68 10.76
CA GLN A 36 16.92 6.69 11.75
C GLN A 36 17.27 8.11 12.21
N GLU A 37 16.24 8.95 12.42
CA GLU A 37 16.36 10.32 12.88
C GLU A 37 16.09 10.43 14.37
N ASP A 38 17.01 11.07 15.09
CA ASP A 38 16.91 11.31 16.54
C ASP A 38 16.31 12.69 16.85
N SER A 39 16.11 13.52 15.84
CA SER A 39 15.58 14.89 16.00
C SER A 39 14.51 15.17 14.93
N TYR A 40 13.72 16.20 15.19
CA TYR A 40 12.72 16.71 14.25
C TYR A 40 12.73 18.22 14.21
N GLU A 41 12.76 18.80 13.04
CA GLU A 41 12.58 20.21 12.81
C GLU A 41 11.20 20.45 12.20
N ASP A 42 10.38 21.21 12.91
CA ASP A 42 9.06 21.59 12.42
C ASP A 42 9.19 22.70 11.38
N VAL A 43 9.01 22.32 10.12
CA VAL A 43 9.10 23.21 8.98
C VAL A 43 7.71 23.63 8.48
N GLU A 44 7.59 24.84 7.96
CA GLU A 44 6.34 25.26 7.31
C GLU A 44 6.15 24.52 5.98
N ILE A 45 4.92 24.09 5.71
CA ILE A 45 4.54 23.42 4.46
C ILE A 45 3.26 24.03 3.90
N ASP A 46 3.12 23.98 2.59
CA ASP A 46 1.81 24.15 1.95
C ASP A 46 1.07 22.81 1.97
N SER A 47 0.00 22.74 2.75
CA SER A 47 -0.85 21.55 2.88
C SER A 47 -2.09 21.59 1.98
N SER A 48 -2.27 22.62 1.16
CA SER A 48 -3.44 22.79 0.30
C SER A 48 -3.48 21.79 -0.87
N SER A 49 -2.31 21.32 -1.31
CA SER A 49 -2.18 20.37 -2.42
C SER A 49 -1.01 19.44 -2.18
N ILE A 50 -1.29 18.26 -1.61
CA ILE A 50 -0.26 17.25 -1.34
C ILE A 50 -0.34 16.15 -2.39
N GLU A 51 0.66 16.09 -3.26
CA GLU A 51 0.82 15.03 -4.25
C GLU A 51 1.58 13.86 -3.63
N LEU A 52 0.86 12.81 -3.23
CA LEU A 52 1.42 11.66 -2.51
C LEU A 52 2.60 11.02 -3.24
N GLU A 53 2.50 10.87 -4.58
CA GLU A 53 3.57 10.28 -5.39
C GLU A 53 4.89 11.05 -5.23
N ALA A 54 4.84 12.38 -5.35
CA ALA A 54 6.03 13.23 -5.22
C ALA A 54 6.62 13.20 -3.80
N VAL A 55 5.78 13.17 -2.78
CA VAL A 55 6.22 13.06 -1.37
C VAL A 55 6.89 11.72 -1.13
N LEU A 56 6.31 10.61 -1.59
CA LEU A 56 6.90 9.27 -1.43
C LEU A 56 8.20 9.14 -2.21
N GLU A 57 8.27 9.66 -3.44
CA GLU A 57 9.50 9.64 -4.23
C GLU A 57 10.63 10.40 -3.52
N GLY A 58 10.35 11.59 -2.98
CA GLY A 58 11.33 12.35 -2.19
C GLY A 58 11.79 11.64 -0.93
N LEU A 59 10.91 10.89 -0.25
CA LEU A 59 11.27 10.07 0.91
C LEU A 59 12.12 8.86 0.50
N LEU A 60 11.80 8.20 -0.61
CA LEU A 60 12.57 7.07 -1.15
C LEU A 60 13.97 7.51 -1.59
N ASP A 61 14.09 8.66 -2.24
CA ASP A 61 15.38 9.22 -2.62
C ASP A 61 16.24 9.53 -1.39
N GLU A 62 15.64 10.06 -0.33
CA GLU A 62 16.36 10.31 0.91
C GLU A 62 16.80 9.01 1.59
N ALA A 63 15.98 7.95 1.55
CA ALA A 63 16.33 6.63 2.08
C ALA A 63 17.51 6.01 1.31
N VAL A 64 17.55 6.14 -0.01
CA VAL A 64 18.67 5.70 -0.85
C VAL A 64 19.92 6.50 -0.54
N LYS A 65 19.83 7.83 -0.50
CA LYS A 65 20.94 8.73 -0.20
C LYS A 65 21.59 8.44 1.16
N ARG A 66 20.79 8.05 2.15
CA ARG A 66 21.24 7.68 3.50
C ARG A 66 21.75 6.24 3.60
N GLY A 67 21.62 5.46 2.54
CA GLY A 67 22.01 4.05 2.53
C GLY A 67 21.08 3.14 3.34
N ILE A 68 19.85 3.60 3.67
CA ILE A 68 18.83 2.80 4.35
C ILE A 68 18.33 1.68 3.44
N ILE A 69 18.20 1.98 2.15
CA ILE A 69 17.85 0.99 1.12
C ILE A 69 18.81 1.09 -0.07
N GLU A 70 18.94 0.00 -0.82
CA GLU A 70 19.58 0.03 -2.13
C GLU A 70 18.65 0.66 -3.18
N ASP A 71 19.25 1.34 -4.17
CA ASP A 71 18.50 1.93 -5.27
C ASP A 71 18.10 0.87 -6.29
N SER A 72 16.96 0.25 -6.05
CA SER A 72 16.28 -0.63 -6.99
C SER A 72 14.78 -0.54 -6.82
N ILE A 73 14.03 -0.87 -7.87
CA ILE A 73 12.56 -0.85 -7.87
C ILE A 73 12.01 -1.73 -6.74
N GLY A 74 12.60 -2.91 -6.53
CA GLY A 74 12.14 -3.84 -5.50
C GLY A 74 12.33 -3.30 -4.09
N PHE A 75 13.49 -2.72 -3.76
CA PHE A 75 13.73 -2.15 -2.43
C PHE A 75 12.91 -0.87 -2.21
N ARG A 76 12.80 0.00 -3.22
CA ARG A 76 11.92 1.18 -3.18
C ARG A 76 10.46 0.77 -2.94
N ASP A 77 9.98 -0.25 -3.64
CA ASP A 77 8.60 -0.75 -3.49
C ASP A 77 8.33 -1.37 -2.11
N LEU A 78 9.30 -2.04 -1.50
CA LEU A 78 9.17 -2.55 -0.14
C LEU A 78 9.21 -1.42 0.90
N PHE A 79 10.10 -0.45 0.74
CA PHE A 79 10.24 0.65 1.69
C PHE A 79 9.05 1.62 1.64
N ASP A 80 8.49 1.88 0.46
CA ASP A 80 7.23 2.60 0.26
C ASP A 80 6.10 2.00 1.11
N THR A 81 6.00 0.66 1.15
CA THR A 81 4.95 0.02 1.96
C THR A 81 5.16 0.21 3.46
N LYS A 82 6.42 0.28 3.93
CA LYS A 82 6.75 0.57 5.33
C LYS A 82 6.41 2.01 5.71
N ILE A 83 6.78 2.97 4.84
CA ILE A 83 6.44 4.38 5.01
C ILE A 83 4.92 4.52 5.17
N MET A 84 4.15 3.97 4.25
CA MET A 84 2.69 4.08 4.27
C MET A 84 2.07 3.33 5.45
N ASN A 85 2.66 2.23 5.92
CA ASN A 85 2.16 1.50 7.08
C ASN A 85 2.20 2.30 8.38
N CYS A 86 3.05 3.34 8.47
CA CYS A 86 3.04 4.27 9.61
C CYS A 86 1.73 5.06 9.72
N LEU A 87 1.03 5.26 8.60
CA LEU A 87 -0.21 6.05 8.53
C LEU A 87 -1.46 5.18 8.58
N VAL A 88 -1.38 3.95 8.07
CA VAL A 88 -2.56 3.10 7.85
C VAL A 88 -3.10 2.57 9.17
N PRO A 89 -4.42 2.68 9.44
CA PRO A 89 -5.02 2.19 10.68
C PRO A 89 -4.72 0.70 10.93
N ARG A 90 -4.64 0.31 12.19
CA ARG A 90 -4.45 -1.09 12.59
C ARG A 90 -5.58 -1.98 12.06
N PRO A 91 -5.29 -3.28 11.78
CA PRO A 91 -6.31 -4.21 11.27
C PRO A 91 -7.61 -4.21 12.06
N ALA A 92 -7.54 -4.22 13.38
CA ALA A 92 -8.74 -4.22 14.24
C ALA A 92 -9.62 -2.98 14.04
N GLN A 93 -9.01 -1.80 13.83
CA GLN A 93 -9.75 -0.56 13.57
C GLN A 93 -10.40 -0.61 12.19
N VAL A 94 -9.68 -1.08 11.17
CA VAL A 94 -10.21 -1.22 9.81
C VAL A 94 -11.38 -2.19 9.77
N GLN A 95 -11.26 -3.36 10.43
CA GLN A 95 -12.33 -4.35 10.54
C GLN A 95 -13.54 -3.80 11.26
N LYS A 96 -13.33 -3.05 12.35
CA LYS A 96 -14.43 -2.40 13.09
C LYS A 96 -15.17 -1.41 12.19
N THR A 97 -14.45 -0.48 11.55
CA THR A 97 -15.07 0.51 10.67
C THR A 97 -15.75 -0.15 9.47
N PHE A 98 -15.16 -1.21 8.91
CA PHE A 98 -15.80 -1.98 7.84
C PHE A 98 -17.13 -2.58 8.29
N ALA A 99 -17.17 -3.18 9.49
CA ALA A 99 -18.40 -3.75 10.05
C ALA A 99 -19.48 -2.67 10.30
N GLU A 100 -19.09 -1.52 10.88
CA GLU A 100 -20.00 -0.38 11.08
C GLU A 100 -20.57 0.12 9.75
N LYS A 101 -19.74 0.23 8.72
CA LYS A 101 -20.19 0.60 7.36
C LYS A 101 -21.07 -0.47 6.71
N TYR A 102 -20.82 -1.74 7.02
CA TYR A 102 -21.64 -2.83 6.50
C TYR A 102 -23.05 -2.82 7.09
N GLU A 103 -23.23 -2.37 8.35
CA GLU A 103 -24.56 -2.15 8.94
C GLU A 103 -25.32 -1.00 8.22
N GLU A 104 -24.62 -0.03 7.62
CA GLU A 104 -25.24 1.00 6.79
C GLU A 104 -25.70 0.40 5.44
N SER A 105 -24.75 -0.18 4.70
CA SER A 105 -24.98 -0.96 3.47
C SER A 105 -23.71 -1.71 3.05
N PRO A 106 -23.82 -2.80 2.29
CA PRO A 106 -22.67 -3.48 1.68
C PRO A 106 -21.85 -2.54 0.77
N GLU A 107 -22.51 -1.62 0.07
CA GLU A 107 -21.87 -0.62 -0.78
C GLU A 107 -20.99 0.33 0.04
N ALA A 108 -21.51 0.86 1.15
CA ALA A 108 -20.77 1.76 2.03
C ALA A 108 -19.50 1.09 2.59
N ALA A 109 -19.59 -0.19 2.97
CA ALA A 109 -18.44 -0.95 3.45
C ALA A 109 -17.38 -1.17 2.36
N THR A 110 -17.80 -1.55 1.16
CA THR A 110 -16.89 -1.79 0.04
C THR A 110 -16.26 -0.49 -0.48
N GLU A 111 -17.00 0.62 -0.52
CA GLU A 111 -16.49 1.95 -0.86
C GLU A 111 -15.45 2.44 0.16
N TYR A 112 -15.74 2.30 1.46
CA TYR A 112 -14.79 2.61 2.52
C TYR A 112 -13.48 1.83 2.32
N PHE A 113 -13.57 0.51 2.14
CA PHE A 113 -12.38 -0.33 2.02
C PHE A 113 -11.63 -0.10 0.71
N TYR A 114 -12.33 0.23 -0.38
CA TYR A 114 -11.71 0.63 -1.63
C TYR A 114 -10.95 1.95 -1.50
N LYS A 115 -11.59 2.95 -0.87
CA LYS A 115 -10.96 4.24 -0.60
C LYS A 115 -9.72 4.07 0.30
N LEU A 116 -9.82 3.31 1.38
CA LEU A 116 -8.69 2.96 2.24
C LEU A 116 -7.54 2.35 1.44
N SER A 117 -7.85 1.39 0.55
CA SER A 117 -6.85 0.72 -0.28
C SER A 117 -6.16 1.65 -1.28
N GLN A 118 -6.85 2.72 -1.71
CA GLN A 118 -6.27 3.75 -2.57
C GLN A 118 -5.43 4.76 -1.78
N ASP A 119 -5.98 5.27 -0.69
CA ASP A 119 -5.33 6.32 0.11
C ASP A 119 -4.10 5.79 0.86
N SER A 120 -4.10 4.51 1.25
CA SER A 120 -2.93 3.82 1.79
C SER A 120 -1.84 3.51 0.77
N ASN A 121 -2.01 3.91 -0.50
CA ASN A 121 -1.12 3.56 -1.61
C ASN A 121 -0.95 2.03 -1.84
N TYR A 122 -1.83 1.21 -1.27
CA TYR A 122 -1.86 -0.21 -1.59
C TYR A 122 -2.25 -0.39 -3.08
N ILE A 123 -3.30 0.31 -3.52
CA ILE A 123 -3.60 0.51 -4.94
C ILE A 123 -2.88 1.78 -5.39
N ARG A 124 -1.76 1.62 -6.06
CA ARG A 124 -0.94 2.74 -6.55
C ARG A 124 -1.62 3.43 -7.73
N ARG A 125 -2.50 4.39 -7.44
CA ARG A 125 -3.33 5.09 -8.45
C ARG A 125 -2.53 5.67 -9.61
N TYR A 126 -1.35 6.23 -9.34
CA TYR A 126 -0.49 6.82 -10.36
C TYR A 126 0.07 5.78 -11.34
N ARG A 127 0.34 4.54 -10.88
CA ARG A 127 0.71 3.43 -11.77
C ARG A 127 -0.49 2.96 -12.57
N VAL A 128 -1.64 2.82 -11.91
CA VAL A 128 -2.91 2.38 -12.53
C VAL A 128 -3.37 3.35 -13.61
N LYS A 129 -3.17 4.65 -13.45
CA LYS A 129 -3.49 5.67 -14.47
C LYS A 129 -2.68 5.50 -15.77
N LYS A 130 -1.54 4.80 -15.73
CA LYS A 130 -0.73 4.50 -16.91
C LYS A 130 -1.27 3.32 -17.71
N ASP A 131 -2.18 2.50 -17.14
CA ASP A 131 -2.77 1.35 -17.82
C ASP A 131 -3.62 1.79 -19.00
N MET A 132 -3.42 1.15 -20.13
CA MET A 132 -4.21 1.39 -21.34
C MET A 132 -5.32 0.36 -21.42
N LYS A 133 -6.57 0.81 -21.66
CA LYS A 133 -7.74 -0.05 -21.76
C LYS A 133 -8.59 0.35 -22.95
N TRP A 134 -9.04 -0.64 -23.71
CA TRP A 134 -10.00 -0.43 -24.79
C TRP A 134 -10.82 -1.69 -25.03
N LYS A 135 -11.90 -1.54 -25.80
CA LYS A 135 -12.77 -2.65 -26.18
C LYS A 135 -12.65 -2.91 -27.67
N VAL A 136 -12.66 -4.19 -28.04
CA VAL A 136 -12.67 -4.65 -29.43
C VAL A 136 -13.91 -5.51 -29.64
N ASP A 137 -14.63 -5.25 -30.75
CA ASP A 137 -15.76 -6.08 -31.15
C ASP A 137 -15.26 -7.42 -31.69
N SER A 138 -15.92 -8.50 -31.31
CA SER A 138 -15.67 -9.84 -31.79
C SER A 138 -16.98 -10.57 -32.09
N PRO A 139 -16.95 -11.69 -32.82
CA PRO A 139 -18.14 -12.52 -33.06
C PRO A 139 -18.81 -13.03 -31.78
N TYR A 140 -18.09 -13.01 -30.64
CA TYR A 140 -18.54 -13.48 -29.34
C TYR A 140 -18.93 -12.33 -28.38
N GLY A 141 -18.95 -11.09 -28.85
CA GLY A 141 -19.21 -9.90 -28.05
C GLY A 141 -17.97 -9.00 -27.91
N LYS A 142 -18.06 -8.02 -27.04
CA LYS A 142 -16.94 -7.08 -26.78
C LYS A 142 -15.89 -7.70 -25.88
N ILE A 143 -14.64 -7.65 -26.32
CA ILE A 143 -13.47 -8.11 -25.57
C ILE A 143 -12.77 -6.89 -24.96
N ASP A 144 -12.54 -6.91 -23.65
CA ASP A 144 -11.72 -5.91 -22.98
C ASP A 144 -10.24 -6.24 -23.16
N ILE A 145 -9.49 -5.31 -23.75
CA ILE A 145 -8.04 -5.40 -23.89
C ILE A 145 -7.38 -4.41 -22.96
N THR A 146 -6.32 -4.85 -22.28
CA THR A 146 -5.57 -4.01 -21.36
C THR A 146 -4.07 -4.22 -21.55
N ILE A 147 -3.33 -3.10 -21.62
CA ILE A 147 -1.88 -3.09 -21.39
C ILE A 147 -1.67 -2.63 -19.97
N ASN A 148 -1.22 -3.54 -19.11
CA ASN A 148 -1.01 -3.27 -17.70
C ASN A 148 0.41 -2.71 -17.48
N LEU A 149 0.52 -1.38 -17.40
CA LEU A 149 1.74 -0.65 -17.11
C LEU A 149 1.93 -0.40 -15.60
N SER A 150 0.90 -0.69 -14.80
CA SER A 150 0.95 -0.57 -13.33
C SER A 150 1.76 -1.70 -12.68
N LYS A 151 1.91 -2.83 -13.38
CA LYS A 151 2.73 -3.94 -12.91
C LYS A 151 4.20 -3.64 -13.23
N PRO A 152 5.07 -3.49 -12.22
CA PRO A 152 6.48 -3.25 -12.45
C PRO A 152 7.09 -4.41 -13.25
N GLU A 153 8.03 -4.11 -14.12
CA GLU A 153 8.87 -5.12 -14.75
C GLU A 153 9.61 -5.94 -13.67
N LYS A 154 9.95 -7.17 -14.00
CA LYS A 154 10.69 -8.01 -13.06
C LYS A 154 12.06 -7.39 -12.81
N ASP A 155 12.27 -6.93 -11.57
CA ASP A 155 13.56 -6.41 -11.13
C ASP A 155 14.63 -7.53 -11.24
N PRO A 156 15.73 -7.32 -11.99
CA PRO A 156 16.82 -8.30 -12.08
C PRO A 156 17.39 -8.70 -10.72
N LYS A 157 17.45 -7.78 -9.76
CA LYS A 157 17.89 -8.05 -8.38
C LYS A 157 16.90 -8.95 -7.65
N ALA A 158 15.60 -8.71 -7.82
CA ALA A 158 14.56 -9.57 -7.24
C ALA A 158 14.60 -10.99 -7.84
N ILE A 159 14.87 -11.13 -9.15
CA ILE A 159 15.05 -12.45 -9.80
C ILE A 159 16.27 -13.17 -9.22
N ALA A 160 17.39 -12.47 -9.07
CA ALA A 160 18.61 -13.05 -8.51
C ALA A 160 18.43 -13.45 -7.05
N ALA A 161 17.79 -12.59 -6.24
CA ALA A 161 17.46 -12.87 -4.85
C ALA A 161 16.55 -14.10 -4.73
N ALA A 162 15.52 -14.22 -5.57
CA ALA A 162 14.61 -15.36 -5.56
C ALA A 162 15.30 -16.70 -5.89
N ARG A 163 16.32 -16.68 -6.76
CA ARG A 163 17.09 -17.90 -7.08
C ARG A 163 17.93 -18.42 -5.90
N ASN A 164 18.39 -17.51 -5.04
CA ASN A 164 19.29 -17.81 -3.93
C ASN A 164 18.57 -17.85 -2.57
N ALA A 165 17.27 -17.52 -2.56
CA ALA A 165 16.48 -17.47 -1.34
C ALA A 165 16.22 -18.88 -0.80
N LYS A 166 16.38 -19.05 0.53
CA LYS A 166 15.83 -20.20 1.22
C LYS A 166 14.30 -20.18 1.06
N ASN A 167 13.75 -21.25 0.51
CA ASN A 167 12.29 -21.41 0.48
C ASN A 167 11.78 -21.49 1.92
N THR A 168 11.09 -20.44 2.38
CA THR A 168 10.46 -20.39 3.70
C THR A 168 8.96 -20.67 3.51
N ALA A 169 8.40 -21.48 4.42
CA ALA A 169 6.97 -21.81 4.38
C ALA A 169 6.06 -20.67 4.88
N TYR A 170 6.64 -19.51 5.22
CA TYR A 170 5.89 -18.36 5.74
C TYR A 170 6.33 -17.06 5.06
N PRO A 171 5.39 -16.20 4.63
CA PRO A 171 3.96 -16.50 4.42
C PRO A 171 3.77 -17.56 3.31
N LYS A 172 2.67 -18.30 3.35
CA LYS A 172 2.40 -19.36 2.35
C LYS A 172 2.24 -18.83 0.92
N CYS A 173 1.59 -17.68 0.77
CA CYS A 173 1.42 -17.01 -0.51
C CYS A 173 1.17 -15.50 -0.32
N LEU A 174 1.22 -14.71 -1.40
CA LEU A 174 0.99 -13.27 -1.38
C LEU A 174 -0.45 -12.85 -1.02
N LEU A 175 -1.40 -13.77 -1.05
CA LEU A 175 -2.82 -13.51 -0.75
C LEU A 175 -3.23 -13.99 0.65
N CYS A 176 -2.33 -14.65 1.39
CA CYS A 176 -2.63 -15.16 2.73
C CYS A 176 -2.75 -14.03 3.75
N MET A 177 -3.55 -14.25 4.80
CA MET A 177 -3.69 -13.32 5.93
C MET A 177 -2.35 -13.01 6.62
N GLU A 178 -1.39 -13.93 6.56
CA GLU A 178 -0.04 -13.76 7.13
C GLU A 178 0.76 -12.62 6.48
N ASN A 179 0.31 -12.08 5.34
CA ASN A 179 0.95 -10.92 4.71
C ASN A 179 0.56 -9.58 5.35
N GLU A 180 -0.48 -9.53 6.17
CA GLU A 180 -0.89 -8.31 6.83
C GLU A 180 0.17 -7.86 7.85
N GLY A 181 0.83 -6.73 7.58
CA GLY A 181 1.96 -6.25 8.39
C GLY A 181 3.28 -6.99 8.17
N TYR A 182 3.35 -7.92 7.22
CA TYR A 182 4.61 -8.61 6.90
C TYR A 182 5.52 -7.72 6.05
N ALA A 183 6.76 -7.52 6.52
CA ALA A 183 7.71 -6.60 5.90
C ALA A 183 8.08 -6.93 4.44
N GLY A 184 7.94 -8.21 4.08
CA GLY A 184 8.32 -8.64 2.74
C GLY A 184 9.83 -8.74 2.52
N ARG A 185 10.19 -9.19 1.35
CA ARG A 185 11.54 -9.29 0.83
C ARG A 185 11.47 -9.36 -0.71
N LEU A 186 12.58 -9.22 -1.41
CA LEU A 186 12.58 -9.14 -2.88
C LEU A 186 11.96 -10.35 -3.59
N ASP A 187 12.10 -11.54 -3.04
CA ASP A 187 11.51 -12.78 -3.56
C ASP A 187 10.05 -13.01 -3.08
N HIS A 188 9.61 -12.27 -2.07
CA HIS A 188 8.25 -12.30 -1.55
C HIS A 188 7.80 -10.87 -1.18
N PRO A 189 7.45 -10.04 -2.18
CA PRO A 189 7.19 -8.62 -1.99
C PRO A 189 5.80 -8.37 -1.39
N ALA A 190 5.63 -8.72 -0.12
CA ALA A 190 4.44 -8.37 0.64
C ALA A 190 4.32 -6.85 0.79
N ARG A 191 3.12 -6.37 1.10
CA ARG A 191 2.82 -4.95 1.25
C ARG A 191 2.33 -4.67 2.66
N GLU A 192 3.14 -4.02 3.48
CA GLU A 192 2.80 -3.72 4.87
C GLU A 192 1.58 -2.80 5.03
N ASN A 193 1.38 -1.91 4.07
CA ASN A 193 0.23 -1.00 3.98
C ASN A 193 -1.07 -1.69 3.52
N HIS A 194 -1.04 -2.99 3.31
CA HIS A 194 -2.20 -3.80 2.94
C HIS A 194 -3.04 -4.16 4.18
N ARG A 195 -4.36 -4.19 4.01
CA ARG A 195 -5.31 -4.69 5.01
C ARG A 195 -6.21 -5.73 4.38
N ILE A 196 -6.65 -6.68 5.20
CA ILE A 196 -7.47 -7.80 4.76
C ILE A 196 -8.68 -7.89 5.70
N ILE A 197 -9.87 -7.97 5.13
CA ILE A 197 -11.09 -8.16 5.91
C ILE A 197 -11.38 -9.66 6.03
N PRO A 198 -11.28 -10.25 7.24
CA PRO A 198 -11.69 -11.63 7.43
C PRO A 198 -13.21 -11.73 7.35
N ILE A 199 -13.71 -12.66 6.56
CA ILE A 199 -15.12 -12.95 6.43
C ILE A 199 -15.36 -14.46 6.61
N GLU A 200 -16.53 -14.82 7.09
CA GLU A 200 -16.95 -16.21 7.21
C GLU A 200 -18.21 -16.44 6.36
N ILE A 201 -18.12 -17.33 5.39
CA ILE A 201 -19.23 -17.66 4.49
C ILE A 201 -19.36 -19.18 4.42
N ALA A 202 -20.56 -19.69 4.69
CA ALA A 202 -20.89 -21.12 4.63
C ALA A 202 -19.92 -22.02 5.42
N GLY A 203 -19.47 -21.55 6.58
CA GLY A 203 -18.50 -22.27 7.45
C GLY A 203 -17.05 -22.22 6.96
N GLY A 204 -16.76 -21.53 5.87
CA GLY A 204 -15.40 -21.27 5.37
C GLY A 204 -14.88 -19.90 5.80
N LYS A 205 -13.57 -19.82 6.09
CA LYS A 205 -12.87 -18.57 6.42
C LYS A 205 -12.22 -18.02 5.17
N TRP A 206 -12.48 -16.74 4.87
CA TRP A 206 -12.03 -16.05 3.67
C TRP A 206 -11.36 -14.73 4.03
N GLY A 207 -10.43 -14.27 3.19
CA GLY A 207 -9.87 -12.92 3.27
C GLY A 207 -10.36 -12.07 2.10
N PHE A 208 -11.17 -11.07 2.37
CA PHE A 208 -11.58 -10.10 1.36
C PHE A 208 -10.52 -9.01 1.23
N GLN A 209 -10.06 -8.75 0.01
CA GLN A 209 -9.07 -7.74 -0.33
C GLN A 209 -9.23 -7.26 -1.76
N TYR A 210 -8.77 -6.05 -2.06
CA TYR A 210 -8.71 -5.56 -3.44
C TYR A 210 -7.42 -6.01 -4.13
N SER A 211 -7.47 -6.18 -5.46
CA SER A 211 -6.26 -6.33 -6.24
C SER A 211 -5.51 -5.00 -6.34
N PRO A 212 -4.19 -4.97 -6.11
CA PRO A 212 -3.40 -3.77 -6.31
C PRO A 212 -3.24 -3.39 -7.79
N TYR A 213 -3.69 -4.25 -8.70
CA TYR A 213 -3.60 -4.10 -10.15
C TYR A 213 -5.00 -4.07 -10.76
N VAL A 214 -5.76 -3.10 -10.68
CA VAL A 214 -7.03 -2.77 -11.40
C VAL A 214 -8.03 -3.91 -11.71
N TYR A 215 -7.66 -5.17 -11.55
CA TYR A 215 -8.50 -6.32 -11.89
C TYR A 215 -9.18 -6.86 -10.67
N LEU A 216 -10.39 -6.67 -10.43
CA LEU A 216 -11.24 -7.39 -9.49
C LEU A 216 -10.74 -7.48 -8.03
N SER A 217 -11.66 -7.42 -7.11
CA SER A 217 -11.44 -7.85 -5.73
C SER A 217 -10.95 -9.30 -5.72
N LEU A 218 -9.94 -9.59 -4.90
CA LEU A 218 -9.46 -10.94 -4.69
C LEU A 218 -10.06 -11.47 -3.39
N ILE A 219 -10.66 -12.65 -3.47
CA ILE A 219 -11.10 -13.42 -2.31
C ILE A 219 -10.16 -14.61 -2.20
N HIS A 220 -9.54 -14.77 -1.05
CA HIS A 220 -8.62 -15.86 -0.76
C HIS A 220 -9.12 -16.68 0.43
N ILE A 221 -9.02 -17.99 0.31
CA ILE A 221 -9.43 -18.96 1.32
C ILE A 221 -8.26 -19.31 2.24
#